data_26f1dec83c272bbc28d6a9276d8f8f48
#
_entry.id   26f1dec83c272bbc28d6a9276d8f8f48
#
_cell.length_a   1.000
_cell.length_b   1.000
_cell.length_c   1.000
_cell.angle_alpha   90.00
_cell.angle_beta   90.00
_cell.angle_gamma   90.00
#
_symmetry.space_group_name_H-M   'P 1'
#
loop_
_entity.id
_entity.type
_entity.pdbx_description
1 polymer ?
#
loop_
_entity_poly.entity_id
_entity_poly.type
_entity_poly.pdbx_seq_one_letter_code
_entity_poly.pdbx_strand_id
1 'polypeptide(L)'
;MKTNRKMLAGTCLLLASVLTLQAQSTRESFDNDWQIQLDTANIYVPSRLESKPWVSVQLPHDWSIEQPFDQYSPSTNGGASLRGGTAMYKKEFTLPASDKDKHLFIDFDGVYMNSTVWINGHQLGTRPNGYISFQYELTPYLKFGAKNEIKVLVHNHQPNSRWYSGSGIYRNVWLEKKGDVYVEHYGTYITTPEVSSSQATIKLQTKVKNTLDRSVPVEVKTVIFDDDKRVVKILTDKFTLAAGQLLERSKEAPITAPKLWSLETPHLYKAVTEVYRGGKKEDTYTTSFGIRSFHFDREKGFFLNGKSIKIIGVCMHHDMGALGSAVNYRAMERQLQILKDMGINGIRTSHNPRHLSGWSSVTRWALSSWMKRLICGRKRKTILTIICIGISGTIKTW
;
A
#
# COMPACT_ATOMS: atom_id res chain seq x y z
N MET A 1 44.82 3.74 70.56
CA MET A 1 44.91 3.53 69.14
C MET A 1 43.54 3.91 68.55
N LYS A 2 43.45 5.07 67.86
CA LYS A 2 42.19 5.56 67.22
C LYS A 2 42.32 5.37 65.72
N THR A 3 41.52 4.55 65.14
CA THR A 3 41.43 4.33 63.68
C THR A 3 40.39 5.25 63.06
N ASN A 4 40.87 6.20 62.24
CA ASN A 4 40.02 7.07 61.45
C ASN A 4 39.47 6.33 60.18
N ARG A 5 38.14 6.18 60.07
CA ARG A 5 37.48 5.81 58.82
C ARG A 5 37.06 7.08 58.07
N LYS A 6 37.71 7.33 56.94
CA LYS A 6 37.27 8.34 55.97
C LYS A 6 36.10 7.77 55.15
N MET A 7 34.92 8.37 55.26
CA MET A 7 33.82 8.14 54.34
C MET A 7 34.10 8.86 53.01
N LEU A 8 34.20 8.10 51.94
CA LEU A 8 34.11 8.64 50.56
C LEU A 8 32.63 8.77 50.18
N ALA A 9 32.16 10.01 50.02
CA ALA A 9 30.86 10.28 49.42
C ALA A 9 30.99 10.22 47.89
N GLY A 10 30.50 9.14 47.29
CA GLY A 10 30.36 9.02 45.84
C GLY A 10 29.15 9.75 45.34
N THR A 11 29.36 10.86 44.63
CA THR A 11 28.29 11.61 43.94
C THR A 11 27.93 10.86 42.67
N CYS A 12 26.81 10.12 42.67
CA CYS A 12 26.19 9.57 41.45
C CYS A 12 25.58 10.71 40.66
N LEU A 13 26.21 11.14 39.57
CA LEU A 13 25.59 11.95 38.54
C LEU A 13 24.63 11.06 37.74
N LEU A 14 23.33 11.20 38.00
CA LEU A 14 22.28 10.69 37.11
C LEU A 14 22.26 11.53 35.83
N LEU A 15 22.89 11.03 34.76
CA LEU A 15 22.64 11.52 33.39
C LEU A 15 21.20 11.13 33.00
N ALA A 16 20.27 12.05 33.15
CA ALA A 16 19.00 11.96 32.53
C ALA A 16 19.17 12.11 31.02
N SER A 17 19.25 11.00 30.29
CA SER A 17 19.13 10.99 28.85
C SER A 17 17.71 11.42 28.47
N VAL A 18 17.57 12.69 28.09
CA VAL A 18 16.36 13.18 27.42
C VAL A 18 16.27 12.43 26.11
N LEU A 19 15.47 11.37 26.07
CA LEU A 19 15.00 10.74 24.82
C LEU A 19 14.17 11.78 24.10
N THR A 20 14.80 12.54 23.22
CA THR A 20 14.06 13.32 22.21
C THR A 20 13.29 12.33 21.37
N LEU A 21 11.97 12.25 21.57
CA LEU A 21 11.07 11.58 20.61
C LEU A 21 11.28 12.27 19.25
N GLN A 22 12.12 11.67 18.41
CA GLN A 22 12.30 12.11 17.05
C GLN A 22 11.00 11.81 16.30
N ALA A 23 10.50 12.80 15.57
CA ALA A 23 9.36 12.66 14.68
C ALA A 23 9.68 11.57 13.64
N GLN A 24 9.25 10.34 13.91
CA GLN A 24 9.38 9.23 12.98
C GLN A 24 8.12 9.20 12.13
N SER A 25 8.29 9.10 10.82
CA SER A 25 7.19 8.80 9.90
C SER A 25 6.54 7.49 10.34
N THR A 26 5.22 7.51 10.46
CA THR A 26 4.46 6.33 10.86
C THR A 26 3.33 6.08 9.86
N ARG A 27 3.06 4.80 9.61
CA ARG A 27 1.88 4.34 8.87
C ARG A 27 1.09 3.44 9.80
N GLU A 28 -0.05 3.94 10.26
CA GLU A 28 -0.89 3.28 11.27
C GLU A 28 -2.18 2.78 10.62
N SER A 29 -2.67 1.60 11.06
CA SER A 29 -3.99 1.11 10.63
C SER A 29 -5.08 2.07 11.12
N PHE A 30 -6.00 2.39 10.23
CA PHE A 30 -7.13 3.27 10.51
C PHE A 30 -8.47 2.54 10.34
N ASP A 31 -8.45 1.21 10.37
CA ASP A 31 -9.56 0.32 10.01
C ASP A 31 -10.65 0.20 11.08
N ASN A 32 -10.33 0.45 12.36
CA ASN A 32 -11.26 0.25 13.48
C ASN A 32 -12.25 1.42 13.63
N ASP A 33 -13.35 1.17 14.34
CA ASP A 33 -14.30 2.18 14.84
C ASP A 33 -14.97 3.04 13.76
N TRP A 34 -15.32 2.44 12.63
CA TRP A 34 -16.14 3.06 11.62
C TRP A 34 -17.62 2.83 11.87
N GLN A 35 -18.45 3.69 11.30
CA GLN A 35 -19.89 3.53 11.24
C GLN A 35 -20.36 3.67 9.79
N ILE A 36 -21.45 3.00 9.45
CA ILE A 36 -22.07 3.03 8.13
C ILE A 36 -23.56 3.36 8.21
N GLN A 37 -24.04 4.19 7.30
CA GLN A 37 -25.45 4.24 6.87
C GLN A 37 -25.53 3.62 5.49
N LEU A 38 -26.49 2.73 5.25
CA LEU A 38 -26.60 1.97 4.02
C LEU A 38 -28.02 2.07 3.43
N ASP A 39 -28.11 2.43 2.15
CA ASP A 39 -29.30 2.29 1.32
C ASP A 39 -29.00 1.37 0.14
N THR A 40 -29.60 0.18 0.13
CA THR A 40 -29.39 -0.84 -0.92
C THR A 40 -30.20 -0.59 -2.19
N ALA A 41 -30.92 0.53 -2.28
CA ALA A 41 -31.56 0.93 -3.54
C ALA A 41 -30.50 1.27 -4.59
N ASN A 42 -30.79 0.89 -5.84
CA ASN A 42 -29.87 1.12 -6.95
C ASN A 42 -29.93 2.57 -7.50
N ILE A 43 -30.34 3.49 -6.64
CA ILE A 43 -30.39 4.93 -6.92
C ILE A 43 -29.97 5.69 -5.68
N TYR A 44 -29.13 6.71 -5.85
CA TYR A 44 -28.72 7.57 -4.76
C TYR A 44 -29.75 8.67 -4.50
N VAL A 45 -30.34 8.64 -3.32
CA VAL A 45 -31.22 9.69 -2.79
C VAL A 45 -30.69 10.10 -1.43
N PRO A 46 -30.12 11.31 -1.27
CA PRO A 46 -29.50 11.75 -0.01
C PRO A 46 -30.43 11.59 1.21
N SER A 47 -31.65 12.06 1.16
CA SER A 47 -32.62 11.99 2.28
C SER A 47 -32.96 10.56 2.70
N ARG A 48 -32.97 9.60 1.74
CA ARG A 48 -33.17 8.18 2.07
C ARG A 48 -31.96 7.60 2.82
N LEU A 49 -30.73 7.94 2.37
CA LEU A 49 -29.52 7.48 3.02
C LEU A 49 -29.43 8.08 4.43
N GLU A 50 -29.65 9.38 4.57
CA GLU A 50 -29.62 10.08 5.85
C GLU A 50 -30.67 9.58 6.86
N SER A 51 -31.77 9.02 6.38
CA SER A 51 -32.81 8.39 7.24
C SER A 51 -32.40 7.03 7.82
N LYS A 52 -31.30 6.41 7.33
CA LYS A 52 -30.83 5.10 7.80
C LYS A 52 -30.08 5.23 9.13
N PRO A 53 -30.18 4.23 10.02
CA PRO A 53 -29.42 4.24 11.25
C PRO A 53 -27.92 4.09 10.97
N TRP A 54 -27.10 4.66 11.86
CA TRP A 54 -25.66 4.38 11.90
C TRP A 54 -25.41 3.03 12.57
N VAL A 55 -24.67 2.16 11.87
CA VAL A 55 -24.27 0.83 12.35
C VAL A 55 -22.75 0.79 12.46
N SER A 56 -22.22 0.27 13.56
CA SER A 56 -20.77 0.11 13.75
C SER A 56 -20.22 -0.99 12.85
N VAL A 57 -19.10 -0.72 12.18
CA VAL A 57 -18.40 -1.66 11.31
C VAL A 57 -16.89 -1.57 11.49
N GLN A 58 -16.21 -2.65 11.18
CA GLN A 58 -14.75 -2.69 11.07
C GLN A 58 -14.37 -2.78 9.59
N LEU A 59 -13.26 -2.15 9.21
CA LEU A 59 -12.70 -2.29 7.87
C LEU A 59 -11.65 -3.42 7.85
N PRO A 60 -11.44 -4.04 6.72
CA PRO A 60 -12.14 -3.96 5.44
C PRO A 60 -13.58 -4.44 5.52
N HIS A 61 -14.51 -3.76 4.82
CA HIS A 61 -15.95 -4.03 4.89
C HIS A 61 -16.57 -4.10 3.50
N ASP A 62 -17.39 -5.14 3.26
CA ASP A 62 -18.15 -5.35 2.03
C ASP A 62 -19.62 -5.60 2.39
N TRP A 63 -20.46 -4.56 2.26
CA TRP A 63 -21.87 -4.70 2.65
C TRP A 63 -22.69 -5.60 1.72
N SER A 64 -22.22 -5.84 0.48
CA SER A 64 -23.00 -6.67 -0.46
C SER A 64 -23.08 -8.12 -0.01
N ILE A 65 -21.98 -8.69 0.57
CA ILE A 65 -21.97 -10.08 1.04
C ILE A 65 -22.87 -10.30 2.26
N GLU A 66 -23.21 -9.23 2.97
CA GLU A 66 -24.09 -9.28 4.15
C GLU A 66 -25.58 -9.26 3.76
N GLN A 67 -25.89 -9.00 2.48
CA GLN A 67 -27.25 -8.93 1.98
C GLN A 67 -27.76 -10.33 1.59
N PRO A 68 -29.08 -10.56 1.66
CA PRO A 68 -29.65 -11.78 1.11
C PRO A 68 -29.51 -11.83 -0.41
N PHE A 69 -29.35 -13.04 -0.95
CA PHE A 69 -29.41 -13.25 -2.39
C PHE A 69 -30.79 -12.84 -2.94
N ASP A 70 -30.79 -12.08 -4.01
CA ASP A 70 -32.00 -11.56 -4.64
C ASP A 70 -31.94 -11.81 -6.15
N GLN A 71 -32.83 -12.68 -6.65
CA GLN A 71 -32.92 -13.00 -8.08
C GLN A 71 -33.23 -11.78 -8.98
N TYR A 72 -33.82 -10.72 -8.40
CA TYR A 72 -34.09 -9.46 -9.08
C TYR A 72 -33.01 -8.40 -8.86
N SER A 73 -31.90 -8.76 -8.25
CA SER A 73 -30.79 -7.83 -8.07
C SER A 73 -30.28 -7.31 -9.43
N PRO A 74 -30.07 -5.99 -9.57
CA PRO A 74 -29.48 -5.42 -10.79
C PRO A 74 -28.09 -5.98 -11.13
N SER A 75 -27.41 -6.58 -10.16
CA SER A 75 -26.10 -7.22 -10.37
C SER A 75 -26.17 -8.51 -11.20
N THR A 76 -27.35 -9.12 -11.28
CA THR A 76 -27.59 -10.41 -11.93
C THR A 76 -26.66 -11.53 -11.43
N ASN A 77 -26.64 -12.68 -12.10
CA ASN A 77 -25.73 -13.78 -11.77
C ASN A 77 -24.24 -13.37 -11.81
N GLY A 78 -23.88 -12.44 -12.70
CA GLY A 78 -22.50 -11.94 -12.80
C GLY A 78 -22.02 -11.25 -11.53
N GLY A 79 -22.90 -10.59 -10.79
CA GLY A 79 -22.59 -9.97 -9.50
C GLY A 79 -23.08 -10.77 -8.30
N ALA A 80 -23.24 -12.10 -8.47
CA ALA A 80 -23.71 -13.04 -7.44
C ALA A 80 -25.15 -12.76 -6.94
N SER A 81 -25.98 -12.06 -7.71
CA SER A 81 -27.33 -11.66 -7.30
C SER A 81 -27.39 -10.92 -5.95
N LEU A 82 -26.32 -10.20 -5.62
CA LEU A 82 -26.23 -9.38 -4.41
C LEU A 82 -26.37 -7.90 -4.73
N ARG A 83 -27.05 -7.16 -3.85
CA ARG A 83 -27.33 -5.73 -4.08
C ARG A 83 -26.08 -4.88 -3.76
N GLY A 84 -25.85 -3.89 -4.62
CA GLY A 84 -24.96 -2.75 -4.34
C GLY A 84 -25.68 -1.69 -3.51
N GLY A 85 -25.74 -0.47 -4.02
CA GLY A 85 -26.42 0.65 -3.38
C GLY A 85 -25.48 1.79 -3.03
N THR A 86 -25.86 2.57 -2.03
CA THR A 86 -25.09 3.73 -1.57
C THR A 86 -24.89 3.64 -0.06
N ALA A 87 -23.66 3.92 0.38
CA ALA A 87 -23.34 3.99 1.79
C ALA A 87 -22.60 5.28 2.13
N MET A 88 -22.85 5.81 3.31
CA MET A 88 -22.02 6.81 3.96
C MET A 88 -21.27 6.14 5.11
N TYR A 89 -19.95 6.10 5.02
CA TYR A 89 -19.09 5.75 6.14
C TYR A 89 -18.69 7.00 6.91
N LYS A 90 -18.53 6.88 8.22
CA LYS A 90 -17.91 7.92 9.05
C LYS A 90 -17.03 7.33 10.13
N LYS A 91 -16.03 8.09 10.52
CA LYS A 91 -15.21 7.83 11.70
C LYS A 91 -14.87 9.13 12.39
N GLU A 92 -14.98 9.12 13.71
CA GLU A 92 -14.54 10.20 14.59
C GLU A 92 -13.20 9.81 15.23
N PHE A 93 -12.28 10.75 15.32
CA PHE A 93 -10.95 10.51 15.89
C PHE A 93 -10.34 11.78 16.45
N THR A 94 -9.36 11.60 17.35
CA THR A 94 -8.60 12.72 17.94
C THR A 94 -7.12 12.52 17.67
N LEU A 95 -6.43 13.59 17.33
CA LEU A 95 -4.99 13.61 17.11
C LEU A 95 -4.33 14.36 18.28
N PRO A 96 -3.18 13.88 18.80
CA PRO A 96 -2.44 14.58 19.82
C PRO A 96 -1.89 15.91 19.29
N ALA A 97 -1.77 16.91 20.18
CA ALA A 97 -1.23 18.22 19.83
C ALA A 97 0.23 18.14 19.29
N SER A 98 0.97 17.10 19.68
CA SER A 98 2.33 16.81 19.19
C SER A 98 2.43 16.47 17.71
N ASP A 99 1.30 16.18 17.04
CA ASP A 99 1.29 15.89 15.60
C ASP A 99 1.07 17.15 14.74
N LYS A 100 0.92 18.33 15.36
CA LYS A 100 0.63 19.62 14.66
C LYS A 100 1.67 20.01 13.62
N ASP A 101 2.94 19.64 13.86
CA ASP A 101 4.06 19.97 12.96
C ASP A 101 4.36 18.83 11.97
N LYS A 102 3.39 17.94 11.71
CA LYS A 102 3.50 16.84 10.76
C LYS A 102 2.53 17.01 9.61
N HIS A 103 2.87 16.42 8.47
CA HIS A 103 1.97 16.22 7.36
C HIS A 103 1.23 14.90 7.53
N LEU A 104 -0.09 14.97 7.61
CA LEU A 104 -0.96 13.81 7.81
C LEU A 104 -1.73 13.49 6.52
N PHE A 105 -1.70 12.22 6.16
CA PHE A 105 -2.37 11.70 4.97
C PHE A 105 -3.28 10.54 5.35
N ILE A 106 -4.41 10.42 4.66
CA ILE A 106 -5.23 9.22 4.68
C ILE A 106 -5.03 8.48 3.36
N ASP A 107 -4.71 7.19 3.45
CA ASP A 107 -4.47 6.31 2.31
C ASP A 107 -5.51 5.19 2.29
N PHE A 108 -6.29 5.12 1.21
CA PHE A 108 -7.26 4.07 0.95
C PHE A 108 -6.66 3.07 -0.03
N ASP A 109 -6.48 1.83 0.39
CA ASP A 109 -6.01 0.77 -0.51
C ASP A 109 -7.04 0.39 -1.59
N GLY A 110 -8.31 0.73 -1.38
CA GLY A 110 -9.40 0.59 -2.36
C GLY A 110 -10.79 0.73 -1.77
N VAL A 111 -11.65 1.43 -2.51
CA VAL A 111 -13.06 1.66 -2.17
C VAL A 111 -13.92 1.40 -3.41
N TYR A 112 -14.85 0.46 -3.36
CA TYR A 112 -15.68 0.12 -4.49
C TYR A 112 -17.10 0.66 -4.33
N MET A 113 -17.50 1.66 -5.10
CA MET A 113 -16.81 2.52 -6.05
C MET A 113 -17.38 3.94 -6.00
N ASN A 114 -16.93 4.85 -6.90
CA ASN A 114 -17.40 6.25 -6.96
C ASN A 114 -17.37 6.91 -5.56
N SER A 115 -16.22 6.80 -4.88
CA SER A 115 -16.09 7.30 -3.52
C SER A 115 -15.79 8.80 -3.49
N THR A 116 -16.45 9.52 -2.59
CA THR A 116 -16.14 10.92 -2.27
C THR A 116 -15.79 11.01 -0.79
N VAL A 117 -14.70 11.71 -0.46
CA VAL A 117 -14.14 11.77 0.89
C VAL A 117 -14.18 13.20 1.41
N TRP A 118 -14.58 13.37 2.68
CA TRP A 118 -14.56 14.63 3.40
C TRP A 118 -13.83 14.49 4.74
N ILE A 119 -13.19 15.57 5.18
CA ILE A 119 -12.63 15.76 6.51
C ILE A 119 -13.21 17.04 7.11
N ASN A 120 -13.81 16.96 8.29
CA ASN A 120 -14.40 18.11 9.00
C ASN A 120 -15.33 18.98 8.12
N GLY A 121 -16.06 18.35 7.18
CA GLY A 121 -16.93 19.01 6.22
C GLY A 121 -16.26 19.49 4.93
N HIS A 122 -14.92 19.46 4.83
CA HIS A 122 -14.18 19.82 3.61
C HIS A 122 -14.05 18.61 2.68
N GLN A 123 -14.51 18.74 1.43
CA GLN A 123 -14.36 17.69 0.43
C GLN A 123 -12.91 17.60 -0.06
N LEU A 124 -12.30 16.41 0.09
CA LEU A 124 -10.94 16.14 -0.36
C LEU A 124 -10.90 15.73 -1.84
N GLY A 125 -11.88 14.98 -2.29
CA GLY A 125 -11.96 14.57 -3.69
C GLY A 125 -12.90 13.39 -3.94
N THR A 126 -13.04 13.04 -5.23
CA THR A 126 -13.84 11.90 -5.70
C THR A 126 -12.99 10.95 -6.51
N ARG A 127 -13.15 9.63 -6.27
CA ARG A 127 -12.47 8.54 -6.97
C ARG A 127 -13.51 7.58 -7.56
N PRO A 128 -13.68 7.59 -8.90
CA PRO A 128 -14.62 6.70 -9.56
C PRO A 128 -14.17 5.24 -9.61
N ASN A 129 -12.85 4.99 -9.73
CA ASN A 129 -12.31 3.64 -9.85
C ASN A 129 -12.27 2.94 -8.49
N GLY A 130 -12.82 1.72 -8.41
CA GLY A 130 -12.90 0.94 -7.19
C GLY A 130 -11.68 0.08 -6.85
N TYR A 131 -10.68 -0.02 -7.73
CA TYR A 131 -9.58 -0.99 -7.59
C TYR A 131 -8.20 -0.38 -7.36
N ILE A 132 -8.08 0.94 -7.51
CA ILE A 132 -6.82 1.67 -7.37
C ILE A 132 -6.80 2.31 -5.98
N SER A 133 -5.65 2.22 -5.30
CA SER A 133 -5.40 2.98 -4.07
C SER A 133 -5.29 4.48 -4.37
N PHE A 134 -5.63 5.29 -3.36
CA PHE A 134 -5.54 6.74 -3.43
C PHE A 134 -5.29 7.34 -2.06
N GLN A 135 -4.64 8.50 -2.05
CA GLN A 135 -4.27 9.21 -0.84
C GLN A 135 -4.77 10.66 -0.89
N TYR A 136 -5.15 11.20 0.27
CA TYR A 136 -5.45 12.61 0.46
C TYR A 136 -4.67 13.18 1.62
N GLU A 137 -4.20 14.42 1.50
CA GLU A 137 -3.64 15.19 2.60
C GLU A 137 -4.78 15.72 3.49
N LEU A 138 -4.65 15.50 4.80
CA LEU A 138 -5.61 15.94 5.81
C LEU A 138 -5.18 17.22 6.51
N THR A 139 -3.88 17.48 6.57
CA THR A 139 -3.22 18.49 7.41
C THR A 139 -3.94 19.85 7.44
N PRO A 140 -4.34 20.44 6.28
CA PRO A 140 -4.94 21.80 6.28
C PRO A 140 -6.29 21.90 7.00
N TYR A 141 -6.95 20.75 7.23
CA TYR A 141 -8.33 20.70 7.73
C TYR A 141 -8.45 20.07 9.12
N LEU A 142 -7.32 19.66 9.73
CA LEU A 142 -7.30 18.95 11.00
C LEU A 142 -7.38 19.88 12.20
N LYS A 143 -8.05 19.40 13.26
CA LYS A 143 -8.11 19.99 14.58
C LYS A 143 -7.28 19.16 15.53
N PHE A 144 -6.11 19.67 15.95
CA PHE A 144 -5.24 18.96 16.89
C PHE A 144 -5.73 19.15 18.34
N GLY A 145 -5.70 18.08 19.13
CA GLY A 145 -6.25 18.08 20.50
C GLY A 145 -7.77 18.10 20.58
N ALA A 146 -8.47 18.02 19.45
CA ALA A 146 -9.92 18.03 19.37
C ALA A 146 -10.43 16.95 18.42
N LYS A 147 -11.75 16.75 18.41
CA LYS A 147 -12.45 15.78 17.58
C LYS A 147 -12.41 16.18 16.11
N ASN A 148 -12.06 15.23 15.27
CA ASN A 148 -12.15 15.29 13.82
C ASN A 148 -13.15 14.23 13.34
N GLU A 149 -13.79 14.51 12.21
CA GLU A 149 -14.71 13.58 11.55
C GLU A 149 -14.28 13.40 10.10
N ILE A 150 -14.12 12.14 9.68
CA ILE A 150 -13.96 11.78 8.28
C ILE A 150 -15.24 11.11 7.78
N LYS A 151 -15.68 11.46 6.57
CA LYS A 151 -16.82 10.83 5.88
C LYS A 151 -16.40 10.31 4.51
N VAL A 152 -16.96 9.17 4.11
CA VAL A 152 -16.74 8.56 2.79
C VAL A 152 -18.08 8.11 2.24
N LEU A 153 -18.57 8.82 1.22
CA LEU A 153 -19.70 8.36 0.41
C LEU A 153 -19.18 7.32 -0.57
N VAL A 154 -19.85 6.19 -0.66
CA VAL A 154 -19.54 5.11 -1.60
C VAL A 154 -20.79 4.79 -2.39
N HIS A 155 -20.72 4.82 -3.72
CA HIS A 155 -21.86 4.59 -4.58
C HIS A 155 -21.58 3.47 -5.57
N ASN A 156 -22.10 2.25 -5.27
CA ASN A 156 -22.01 1.09 -6.15
C ASN A 156 -23.32 0.91 -6.93
N HIS A 157 -23.46 1.68 -8.03
CA HIS A 157 -24.58 1.55 -8.95
C HIS A 157 -24.40 0.32 -9.83
N GLN A 158 -25.41 -0.52 -9.91
CA GLN A 158 -25.41 -1.78 -10.67
C GLN A 158 -26.38 -1.72 -11.88
N PRO A 159 -26.12 -2.48 -12.98
CA PRO A 159 -24.97 -3.38 -13.18
C PRO A 159 -23.70 -2.62 -13.59
N ASN A 160 -22.54 -3.03 -13.08
CA ASN A 160 -21.25 -2.39 -13.40
C ASN A 160 -20.10 -3.36 -13.66
N SER A 161 -20.28 -4.65 -13.39
CA SER A 161 -19.30 -5.70 -13.64
C SER A 161 -19.97 -7.00 -14.09
N ARG A 162 -19.16 -7.96 -14.54
CA ARG A 162 -19.57 -9.32 -14.89
C ARG A 162 -19.00 -10.36 -13.90
N TRP A 163 -18.60 -9.91 -12.75
CA TRP A 163 -18.11 -10.71 -11.62
C TRP A 163 -18.54 -10.04 -10.31
N TYR A 164 -18.48 -10.75 -9.21
CA TYR A 164 -18.72 -10.19 -7.90
C TYR A 164 -17.67 -9.11 -7.58
N SER A 165 -18.09 -7.88 -7.45
CA SER A 165 -17.20 -6.74 -7.17
C SER A 165 -17.10 -6.41 -5.69
N GLY A 166 -18.09 -6.81 -4.90
CA GLY A 166 -18.29 -6.29 -3.57
C GLY A 166 -18.70 -4.83 -3.56
N SER A 167 -18.85 -4.25 -2.37
CA SER A 167 -19.24 -2.85 -2.19
C SER A 167 -18.68 -2.31 -0.87
N GLY A 168 -18.08 -1.14 -0.89
CA GLY A 168 -17.64 -0.49 0.35
C GLY A 168 -16.17 -0.14 0.41
N ILE A 169 -15.72 0.18 1.60
CA ILE A 169 -14.29 0.32 1.92
C ILE A 169 -13.75 -1.10 2.15
N TYR A 170 -13.58 -1.83 1.06
CA TYR A 170 -13.29 -3.27 1.06
C TYR A 170 -11.80 -3.61 1.23
N ARG A 171 -10.94 -2.60 1.31
CA ARG A 171 -9.50 -2.70 1.59
C ARG A 171 -9.14 -1.85 2.79
N ASN A 172 -7.89 -1.99 3.25
CA ASN A 172 -7.43 -1.27 4.44
C ASN A 172 -7.37 0.24 4.22
N VAL A 173 -7.50 0.97 5.32
CA VAL A 173 -7.29 2.42 5.41
C VAL A 173 -6.14 2.68 6.37
N TRP A 174 -5.29 3.63 6.01
CA TRP A 174 -4.08 3.97 6.76
C TRP A 174 -4.03 5.46 7.05
N LEU A 175 -3.55 5.80 8.23
CA LEU A 175 -3.15 7.15 8.58
C LEU A 175 -1.62 7.22 8.51
N GLU A 176 -1.09 8.10 7.65
CA GLU A 176 0.34 8.33 7.51
C GLU A 176 0.71 9.69 8.09
N LYS A 177 1.80 9.74 8.88
CA LYS A 177 2.36 10.95 9.47
C LYS A 177 3.78 11.11 8.94
N LYS A 178 4.09 12.25 8.34
CA LYS A 178 5.39 12.55 7.72
C LYS A 178 5.94 13.88 8.22
N GLY A 179 7.27 14.06 8.14
CA GLY A 179 7.92 15.36 8.37
C GLY A 179 7.80 16.28 7.17
N ASP A 180 8.50 17.43 7.19
CA ASP A 180 8.46 18.43 6.10
C ASP A 180 9.15 17.94 4.81
N VAL A 181 10.08 16.99 4.93
CA VAL A 181 10.78 16.39 3.78
C VAL A 181 10.60 14.88 3.85
N TYR A 182 9.95 14.32 2.83
CA TYR A 182 9.56 12.91 2.86
C TYR A 182 9.62 12.23 1.49
N VAL A 183 9.63 10.90 1.51
CA VAL A 183 9.43 10.08 0.31
C VAL A 183 7.96 10.18 -0.11
N GLU A 184 7.74 10.56 -1.37
CA GLU A 184 6.39 10.69 -1.95
C GLU A 184 5.63 9.36 -1.88
N HIS A 185 4.31 9.43 -1.93
CA HIS A 185 3.47 8.23 -2.00
C HIS A 185 3.87 7.36 -3.19
N TYR A 186 4.17 6.08 -2.96
CA TYR A 186 4.82 5.18 -3.94
C TYR A 186 6.11 5.77 -4.57
N GLY A 187 6.85 6.57 -3.80
CA GLY A 187 8.01 7.34 -4.29
C GLY A 187 9.29 6.52 -4.46
N THR A 188 9.31 5.22 -4.18
CA THR A 188 10.47 4.36 -4.46
C THR A 188 10.16 3.37 -5.57
N TYR A 189 11.12 3.19 -6.48
CA TYR A 189 11.05 2.19 -7.55
C TYR A 189 12.39 1.50 -7.71
N ILE A 190 12.39 0.16 -7.54
CA ILE A 190 13.60 -0.65 -7.59
C ILE A 190 13.52 -1.62 -8.77
N THR A 191 14.56 -1.62 -9.60
CA THR A 191 14.73 -2.57 -10.71
C THR A 191 16.09 -3.24 -10.62
N THR A 192 16.21 -4.38 -11.30
CA THR A 192 17.45 -5.15 -11.41
C THR A 192 17.76 -5.36 -12.89
N PRO A 193 18.33 -4.31 -13.57
CA PRO A 193 18.51 -4.36 -15.01
C PRO A 193 19.48 -5.46 -15.47
N GLU A 194 20.48 -5.76 -14.66
CA GLU A 194 21.48 -6.80 -14.94
C GLU A 194 21.52 -7.77 -13.78
N VAL A 195 21.38 -9.07 -14.07
CA VAL A 195 21.34 -10.13 -13.06
C VAL A 195 22.09 -11.35 -13.55
N SER A 196 23.05 -11.77 -12.73
CA SER A 196 23.74 -13.07 -12.83
C SER A 196 23.83 -13.71 -11.45
N SER A 197 24.34 -14.92 -11.38
CA SER A 197 24.59 -15.61 -10.09
C SER A 197 25.75 -14.95 -9.29
N SER A 198 26.68 -14.29 -9.97
CA SER A 198 27.83 -13.64 -9.32
C SER A 198 27.56 -12.18 -8.96
N GLN A 199 26.73 -11.48 -9.71
CA GLN A 199 26.46 -10.06 -9.51
C GLN A 199 25.09 -9.67 -10.06
N ALA A 200 24.44 -8.71 -9.39
CA ALA A 200 23.26 -8.00 -9.90
C ALA A 200 23.45 -6.49 -9.74
N THR A 201 22.94 -5.72 -10.70
CA THR A 201 22.85 -4.25 -10.60
C THR A 201 21.47 -3.87 -10.06
N ILE A 202 21.43 -3.16 -8.94
CA ILE A 202 20.20 -2.56 -8.42
C ILE A 202 20.15 -1.11 -8.91
N LYS A 203 19.00 -0.72 -9.46
CA LYS A 203 18.65 0.67 -9.77
C LYS A 203 17.50 1.11 -8.89
N LEU A 204 17.77 2.04 -7.97
CA LEU A 204 16.80 2.65 -7.09
C LEU A 204 16.46 4.05 -7.57
N GLN A 205 15.19 4.30 -7.84
CA GLN A 205 14.64 5.64 -8.05
C GLN A 205 13.88 6.04 -6.78
N THR A 206 14.11 7.27 -6.30
CA THR A 206 13.45 7.80 -5.11
C THR A 206 12.92 9.20 -5.40
N LYS A 207 11.64 9.43 -5.14
CA LYS A 207 10.98 10.75 -5.21
C LYS A 207 10.90 11.32 -3.81
N VAL A 208 11.47 12.51 -3.63
CA VAL A 208 11.48 13.21 -2.34
C VAL A 208 10.79 14.55 -2.50
N LYS A 209 9.86 14.84 -1.59
CA LYS A 209 9.08 16.07 -1.53
C LYS A 209 9.63 16.97 -0.42
N ASN A 210 9.80 18.27 -0.71
CA ASN A 210 9.96 19.33 0.26
C ASN A 210 8.64 20.12 0.33
N THR A 211 8.05 20.25 1.50
CA THR A 211 6.81 21.02 1.70
C THR A 211 7.06 22.44 2.20
N LEU A 212 8.30 22.72 2.61
CA LEU A 212 8.69 24.05 3.10
C LEU A 212 8.71 25.09 1.98
N ASP A 213 8.55 26.34 2.35
CA ASP A 213 8.62 27.54 1.50
C ASP A 213 10.06 27.98 1.16
N ARG A 214 11.06 27.21 1.59
CA ARG A 214 12.49 27.47 1.39
C ARG A 214 13.24 26.25 0.90
N SER A 215 14.39 26.49 0.27
CA SER A 215 15.34 25.44 -0.10
C SER A 215 16.01 24.85 1.12
N VAL A 216 16.17 23.51 1.13
CA VAL A 216 16.80 22.78 2.24
C VAL A 216 17.78 21.73 1.75
N PRO A 217 18.91 21.54 2.44
CA PRO A 217 19.79 20.42 2.19
C PRO A 217 19.15 19.13 2.73
N VAL A 218 19.21 18.07 1.93
CA VAL A 218 18.61 16.77 2.21
C VAL A 218 19.66 15.68 2.02
N GLU A 219 19.67 14.71 2.93
CA GLU A 219 20.38 13.45 2.78
C GLU A 219 19.36 12.31 2.73
N VAL A 220 19.46 11.50 1.68
CA VAL A 220 18.68 10.26 1.53
C VAL A 220 19.63 9.09 1.69
N LYS A 221 19.38 8.24 2.69
CA LYS A 221 20.14 7.04 2.95
C LYS A 221 19.25 5.82 2.79
N THR A 222 19.61 4.92 1.89
CA THR A 222 18.89 3.64 1.70
C THR A 222 19.81 2.50 2.13
N VAL A 223 19.35 1.73 3.11
CA VAL A 223 20.00 0.51 3.56
C VAL A 223 19.25 -0.67 2.99
N ILE A 224 19.95 -1.55 2.28
CA ILE A 224 19.39 -2.75 1.67
C ILE A 224 19.80 -3.96 2.51
N PHE A 225 18.78 -4.69 2.96
CA PHE A 225 18.94 -5.92 3.74
C PHE A 225 18.53 -7.12 2.88
N ASP A 226 19.20 -8.26 3.08
CA ASP A 226 18.75 -9.55 2.58
C ASP A 226 17.66 -10.16 3.49
N ASP A 227 17.20 -11.36 3.16
CA ASP A 227 16.19 -12.11 3.91
C ASP A 227 16.69 -12.58 5.30
N ASP A 228 18.01 -12.69 5.50
CA ASP A 228 18.64 -12.95 6.81
C ASP A 228 18.81 -11.66 7.63
N LYS A 229 18.30 -10.51 7.16
CA LYS A 229 18.44 -9.18 7.77
C LYS A 229 19.89 -8.65 7.80
N ARG A 230 20.78 -9.18 6.94
CA ARG A 230 22.15 -8.67 6.80
C ARG A 230 22.15 -7.48 5.86
N VAL A 231 22.93 -6.46 6.19
CA VAL A 231 23.14 -5.31 5.30
C VAL A 231 23.99 -5.75 4.11
N VAL A 232 23.42 -5.66 2.91
CA VAL A 232 24.12 -6.00 1.66
C VAL A 232 24.57 -4.78 0.88
N LYS A 233 23.92 -3.62 1.10
CA LYS A 233 24.29 -2.37 0.44
C LYS A 233 23.78 -1.15 1.20
N ILE A 234 24.54 -0.07 1.17
CA ILE A 234 24.12 1.26 1.61
C ILE A 234 24.29 2.23 0.46
N LEU A 235 23.24 2.99 0.16
CA LEU A 235 23.25 4.05 -0.84
C LEU A 235 22.99 5.37 -0.12
N THR A 236 23.80 6.38 -0.39
CA THR A 236 23.62 7.72 0.16
C THR A 236 23.59 8.73 -0.98
N ASP A 237 22.66 9.68 -0.92
CA ASP A 237 22.57 10.80 -1.84
C ASP A 237 22.36 12.09 -1.06
N LYS A 238 23.14 13.14 -1.37
CA LYS A 238 23.03 14.46 -0.74
C LYS A 238 22.76 15.49 -1.82
N PHE A 239 21.71 16.28 -1.62
CA PHE A 239 21.27 17.30 -2.58
C PHE A 239 20.47 18.38 -1.88
N THR A 240 20.17 19.46 -2.60
CA THR A 240 19.28 20.52 -2.13
C THR A 240 17.94 20.40 -2.84
N LEU A 241 16.85 20.47 -2.08
CA LEU A 241 15.49 20.60 -2.60
C LEU A 241 15.04 22.05 -2.50
N ALA A 242 14.57 22.61 -3.62
CA ALA A 242 13.97 23.93 -3.62
C ALA A 242 12.63 23.96 -2.84
N ALA A 243 12.13 25.15 -2.55
CA ALA A 243 10.82 25.36 -1.92
C ALA A 243 9.72 24.61 -2.69
N GLY A 244 8.91 23.81 -2.00
CA GLY A 244 7.80 23.07 -2.58
C GLY A 244 8.17 21.99 -3.61
N GLN A 245 9.45 21.72 -3.83
CA GLN A 245 9.92 20.82 -4.91
C GLN A 245 9.62 19.34 -4.63
N LEU A 246 9.20 18.64 -5.67
CA LEU A 246 9.25 17.18 -5.78
C LEU A 246 10.39 16.80 -6.73
N LEU A 247 11.38 16.05 -6.26
CA LEU A 247 12.57 15.67 -7.06
C LEU A 247 12.72 14.15 -7.09
N GLU A 248 12.90 13.60 -8.29
CA GLU A 248 13.25 12.19 -8.49
C GLU A 248 14.77 12.07 -8.62
N ARG A 249 15.35 11.16 -7.82
CA ARG A 249 16.78 10.82 -7.85
C ARG A 249 16.94 9.34 -8.19
N SER A 250 17.98 9.01 -8.94
CA SER A 250 18.32 7.63 -9.30
C SER A 250 19.72 7.29 -8.83
N LYS A 251 19.87 6.11 -8.19
CA LYS A 251 21.15 5.54 -7.78
C LYS A 251 21.23 4.10 -8.29
N GLU A 252 22.41 3.72 -8.74
CA GLU A 252 22.72 2.35 -9.13
C GLU A 252 23.84 1.79 -8.27
N ALA A 253 23.77 0.50 -7.97
CA ALA A 253 24.82 -0.19 -7.23
C ALA A 253 24.85 -1.69 -7.53
N PRO A 254 26.04 -2.30 -7.52
CA PRO A 254 26.17 -3.75 -7.60
C PRO A 254 25.88 -4.41 -6.26
N ILE A 255 25.27 -5.60 -6.33
CA ILE A 255 25.17 -6.58 -5.25
C ILE A 255 25.96 -7.81 -5.70
N THR A 256 26.96 -8.19 -4.93
CA THR A 256 27.79 -9.36 -5.19
C THR A 256 27.09 -10.62 -4.65
N ALA A 257 27.17 -11.73 -5.39
CA ALA A 257 26.59 -13.02 -5.04
C ALA A 257 25.11 -12.91 -4.55
N PRO A 258 24.21 -12.32 -5.36
CA PRO A 258 22.85 -12.07 -4.93
C PRO A 258 22.08 -13.39 -4.73
N LYS A 259 21.25 -13.45 -3.69
CA LYS A 259 20.23 -14.48 -3.55
C LYS A 259 19.10 -14.19 -4.52
N LEU A 260 19.00 -14.98 -5.59
CA LEU A 260 17.99 -14.75 -6.61
C LEU A 260 16.60 -15.20 -6.14
N TRP A 261 15.60 -14.40 -6.45
CA TRP A 261 14.21 -14.82 -6.29
C TRP A 261 13.84 -15.85 -7.36
N SER A 262 13.34 -17.01 -6.94
CA SER A 262 12.82 -18.05 -7.82
C SER A 262 11.49 -18.60 -7.32
N LEU A 263 10.89 -19.55 -8.05
CA LEU A 263 9.66 -20.22 -7.63
C LEU A 263 9.90 -21.19 -6.46
N GLU A 264 11.10 -21.69 -6.33
CA GLU A 264 11.53 -22.60 -5.26
C GLU A 264 12.03 -21.82 -4.04
N THR A 265 12.77 -20.74 -4.26
CA THR A 265 13.40 -19.92 -3.22
C THR A 265 13.08 -18.44 -3.43
N PRO A 266 11.96 -17.94 -2.89
CA PRO A 266 11.48 -16.59 -3.12
C PRO A 266 12.21 -15.57 -2.22
N HIS A 267 13.54 -15.45 -2.37
CA HIS A 267 14.35 -14.53 -1.59
C HIS A 267 13.93 -13.07 -1.81
N LEU A 268 13.66 -12.37 -0.72
CA LEU A 268 13.25 -10.96 -0.74
C LEU A 268 14.25 -10.08 -0.01
N TYR A 269 14.63 -9.01 -0.66
CA TYR A 269 15.39 -7.92 -0.08
C TYR A 269 14.45 -6.84 0.45
N LYS A 270 14.92 -6.09 1.44
CA LYS A 270 14.23 -4.94 2.00
C LYS A 270 15.11 -3.70 1.89
N ALA A 271 14.66 -2.69 1.16
CA ALA A 271 15.28 -1.37 1.11
C ALA A 271 14.58 -0.46 2.11
N VAL A 272 15.31 0.03 3.10
CA VAL A 272 14.83 1.02 4.08
C VAL A 272 15.46 2.35 3.70
N THR A 273 14.64 3.26 3.19
CA THR A 273 15.02 4.60 2.76
C THR A 273 14.66 5.60 3.85
N GLU A 274 15.66 6.26 4.39
CA GLU A 274 15.54 7.31 5.39
C GLU A 274 15.88 8.66 4.78
N VAL A 275 15.08 9.67 5.10
CA VAL A 275 15.29 11.05 4.66
C VAL A 275 15.69 11.89 5.85
N TYR A 276 16.78 12.64 5.72
CA TYR A 276 17.34 13.49 6.76
C TYR A 276 17.41 14.96 6.30
N ARG A 277 17.10 15.87 7.22
CA ARG A 277 17.27 17.31 7.06
C ARG A 277 18.01 17.86 8.28
N GLY A 278 19.20 18.45 8.07
CA GLY A 278 20.01 18.97 9.17
C GLY A 278 20.39 17.93 10.21
N GLY A 279 20.62 16.69 9.80
CA GLY A 279 20.94 15.56 10.69
C GLY A 279 19.73 14.94 11.41
N LYS A 280 18.54 15.56 11.34
CA LYS A 280 17.30 15.02 11.90
C LYS A 280 16.62 14.14 10.86
N LYS A 281 16.16 12.95 11.28
CA LYS A 281 15.37 12.06 10.44
C LYS A 281 13.93 12.59 10.30
N GLU A 282 13.49 12.79 9.06
CA GLU A 282 12.17 13.32 8.71
C GLU A 282 11.22 12.22 8.25
N ASP A 283 11.75 11.18 7.56
CA ASP A 283 10.92 10.11 7.02
C ASP A 283 11.66 8.77 6.96
N THR A 284 10.90 7.68 6.96
CA THR A 284 11.38 6.32 6.72
C THR A 284 10.41 5.58 5.82
N TYR A 285 10.87 5.12 4.67
CA TYR A 285 10.08 4.39 3.68
C TYR A 285 10.68 3.02 3.40
N THR A 286 9.87 1.96 3.46
CA THR A 286 10.34 0.58 3.26
C THR A 286 9.78 -0.02 1.98
N THR A 287 10.67 -0.61 1.15
CA THR A 287 10.31 -1.29 -0.09
C THR A 287 10.88 -2.69 -0.10
N SER A 288 10.05 -3.70 -0.35
CA SER A 288 10.50 -5.08 -0.55
C SER A 288 10.64 -5.37 -2.04
N PHE A 289 11.69 -6.10 -2.44
CA PHE A 289 11.92 -6.48 -3.83
C PHE A 289 12.66 -7.82 -3.94
N GLY A 290 12.53 -8.49 -5.08
CA GLY A 290 13.30 -9.69 -5.41
C GLY A 290 14.29 -9.39 -6.53
N ILE A 291 15.49 -9.98 -6.47
CA ILE A 291 16.50 -9.89 -7.53
C ILE A 291 16.28 -11.07 -8.48
N ARG A 292 15.95 -10.79 -9.75
CA ARG A 292 15.73 -11.80 -10.77
C ARG A 292 15.83 -11.21 -12.17
N SER A 293 16.07 -12.06 -13.15
CA SER A 293 15.91 -11.76 -14.56
C SER A 293 14.78 -12.59 -15.17
N PHE A 294 14.09 -12.06 -16.16
CA PHE A 294 13.15 -12.83 -16.96
C PHE A 294 13.09 -12.32 -18.39
N HIS A 295 12.78 -13.22 -19.30
CA HIS A 295 12.50 -12.88 -20.69
C HIS A 295 11.51 -13.87 -21.30
N PHE A 296 10.95 -13.49 -22.46
CA PHE A 296 10.12 -14.35 -23.29
C PHE A 296 10.86 -14.64 -24.59
N ASP A 297 10.96 -15.92 -24.89
CA ASP A 297 11.40 -16.40 -26.18
C ASP A 297 10.17 -16.83 -26.99
N ARG A 298 10.15 -16.49 -28.29
CA ARG A 298 9.00 -16.78 -29.16
C ARG A 298 8.71 -18.26 -29.28
N GLU A 299 9.75 -19.09 -29.30
CA GLU A 299 9.63 -20.53 -29.54
C GLU A 299 9.72 -21.33 -28.23
N LYS A 300 10.56 -20.87 -27.30
CA LYS A 300 10.88 -21.60 -26.06
C LYS A 300 10.09 -21.11 -24.85
N GLY A 301 9.29 -20.05 -24.98
CA GLY A 301 8.39 -19.54 -23.95
C GLY A 301 9.07 -18.68 -22.91
N PHE A 302 8.69 -18.86 -21.65
CA PHE A 302 9.09 -18.01 -20.53
C PHE A 302 10.36 -18.52 -19.84
N PHE A 303 11.28 -17.59 -19.55
CA PHE A 303 12.51 -17.87 -18.82
C PHE A 303 12.57 -17.03 -17.54
N LEU A 304 12.96 -17.63 -16.43
CA LEU A 304 13.26 -17.01 -15.16
C LEU A 304 14.70 -17.36 -14.75
N ASN A 305 15.55 -16.37 -14.51
CA ASN A 305 16.96 -16.56 -14.17
C ASN A 305 17.69 -17.50 -15.15
N GLY A 306 17.39 -17.36 -16.45
CA GLY A 306 17.97 -18.19 -17.51
C GLY A 306 17.39 -19.60 -17.65
N LYS A 307 16.48 -20.04 -16.76
CA LYS A 307 15.82 -21.36 -16.86
C LYS A 307 14.46 -21.24 -17.54
N SER A 308 14.17 -22.11 -18.50
CA SER A 308 12.84 -22.20 -19.11
C SER A 308 11.85 -22.74 -18.08
N ILE A 309 10.71 -22.09 -17.94
CA ILE A 309 9.66 -22.46 -16.98
C ILE A 309 8.32 -22.53 -17.69
N LYS A 310 7.65 -23.69 -17.56
CA LYS A 310 6.25 -23.83 -17.96
C LYS A 310 5.36 -23.14 -16.93
N ILE A 311 4.57 -22.16 -17.39
CA ILE A 311 3.61 -21.48 -16.51
C ILE A 311 2.36 -22.33 -16.40
N ILE A 312 2.07 -22.76 -15.17
CA ILE A 312 0.83 -23.44 -14.77
C ILE A 312 0.06 -22.43 -13.93
N GLY A 313 -0.94 -21.80 -14.52
CA GLY A 313 -1.57 -20.63 -13.91
C GLY A 313 -3.09 -20.73 -13.82
N VAL A 314 -3.64 -19.93 -12.90
CA VAL A 314 -5.08 -19.76 -12.71
C VAL A 314 -5.47 -18.31 -12.88
N CYS A 315 -6.75 -18.07 -13.26
CA CYS A 315 -7.37 -16.77 -13.18
C CYS A 315 -8.01 -16.60 -11.81
N MET A 316 -7.75 -15.50 -11.12
CA MET A 316 -8.35 -15.20 -9.82
C MET A 316 -9.03 -13.84 -9.85
N HIS A 317 -10.29 -13.77 -9.43
CA HIS A 317 -10.92 -12.53 -8.99
C HIS A 317 -10.48 -12.17 -7.57
N HIS A 318 -10.88 -11.02 -7.08
CA HIS A 318 -10.40 -10.48 -5.78
C HIS A 318 -11.26 -10.91 -4.59
N ASP A 319 -12.37 -11.59 -4.82
CA ASP A 319 -13.26 -12.11 -3.78
C ASP A 319 -12.66 -13.31 -3.04
N MET A 320 -13.17 -13.53 -1.84
CA MET A 320 -12.68 -14.55 -0.91
C MET A 320 -13.85 -15.40 -0.36
N GLY A 321 -14.77 -15.79 -1.24
CA GLY A 321 -15.92 -16.63 -0.90
C GLY A 321 -16.84 -15.93 0.11
N ALA A 322 -17.09 -16.56 1.26
CA ALA A 322 -17.99 -16.05 2.29
C ALA A 322 -17.56 -14.70 2.90
N LEU A 323 -16.33 -14.27 2.69
CA LEU A 323 -15.85 -12.95 3.12
C LEU A 323 -16.14 -11.86 2.06
N GLY A 324 -16.75 -12.21 0.93
CA GLY A 324 -16.95 -11.28 -0.16
C GLY A 324 -15.64 -10.74 -0.71
N SER A 325 -15.59 -9.44 -0.95
CA SER A 325 -14.39 -8.73 -1.40
C SER A 325 -13.57 -8.11 -0.24
N ALA A 326 -14.09 -8.12 0.99
CA ALA A 326 -13.40 -7.56 2.16
C ALA A 326 -12.04 -8.24 2.36
N VAL A 327 -10.96 -7.46 2.21
CA VAL A 327 -9.60 -8.00 2.21
C VAL A 327 -9.25 -8.60 3.56
N ASN A 328 -8.89 -9.87 3.55
CA ASN A 328 -8.37 -10.58 4.71
C ASN A 328 -7.05 -11.27 4.35
N TYR A 329 -5.96 -10.87 5.01
CA TYR A 329 -4.62 -11.36 4.73
C TYR A 329 -4.53 -12.90 4.85
N ARG A 330 -5.10 -13.48 5.93
CA ARG A 330 -5.05 -14.94 6.16
C ARG A 330 -5.88 -15.73 5.13
N ALA A 331 -7.02 -15.17 4.70
CA ALA A 331 -7.81 -15.79 3.64
C ALA A 331 -7.06 -15.79 2.30
N MET A 332 -6.41 -14.66 1.95
CA MET A 332 -5.55 -14.60 0.75
C MET A 332 -4.38 -15.57 0.84
N GLU A 333 -3.69 -15.62 1.97
CA GLU A 333 -2.57 -16.54 2.19
C GLU A 333 -3.01 -17.99 2.03
N ARG A 334 -4.16 -18.36 2.62
CA ARG A 334 -4.75 -19.70 2.47
C ARG A 334 -5.05 -20.05 1.00
N GLN A 335 -5.67 -19.11 0.25
CA GLN A 335 -5.93 -19.32 -1.18
C GLN A 335 -4.62 -19.57 -1.94
N LEU A 336 -3.58 -18.77 -1.69
CA LEU A 336 -2.29 -18.92 -2.35
C LEU A 336 -1.58 -20.22 -1.98
N GLN A 337 -1.68 -20.65 -0.71
CA GLN A 337 -1.13 -21.92 -0.25
C GLN A 337 -1.78 -23.11 -0.99
N ILE A 338 -3.11 -23.13 -1.02
CA ILE A 338 -3.85 -24.19 -1.73
C ILE A 338 -3.43 -24.25 -3.21
N LEU A 339 -3.34 -23.10 -3.88
CA LEU A 339 -2.91 -23.05 -5.28
C LEU A 339 -1.48 -23.57 -5.46
N LYS A 340 -0.58 -23.20 -4.55
CA LYS A 340 0.81 -23.69 -4.60
C LYS A 340 0.88 -25.20 -4.39
N ASP A 341 0.13 -25.74 -3.44
CA ASP A 341 0.05 -27.19 -3.15
C ASP A 341 -0.52 -27.97 -4.34
N MET A 342 -1.37 -27.34 -5.15
CA MET A 342 -1.86 -27.88 -6.43
C MET A 342 -0.83 -27.79 -7.57
N GLY A 343 0.37 -27.27 -7.34
CA GLY A 343 1.42 -27.09 -8.35
C GLY A 343 1.26 -25.84 -9.23
N ILE A 344 0.40 -24.89 -8.85
CA ILE A 344 0.24 -23.62 -9.55
C ILE A 344 1.45 -22.72 -9.29
N ASN A 345 2.03 -22.15 -10.35
CA ASN A 345 3.16 -21.24 -10.25
C ASN A 345 2.88 -19.85 -10.87
N GLY A 346 1.64 -19.63 -11.34
CA GLY A 346 1.23 -18.35 -11.94
C GLY A 346 -0.21 -17.98 -11.62
N ILE A 347 -0.45 -16.68 -11.38
CA ILE A 347 -1.79 -16.14 -11.16
C ILE A 347 -2.03 -14.99 -12.14
N ARG A 348 -3.13 -15.08 -12.88
CA ARG A 348 -3.66 -13.94 -13.62
C ARG A 348 -4.73 -13.25 -12.81
N THR A 349 -4.47 -12.02 -12.41
CA THR A 349 -5.46 -11.20 -11.70
C THR A 349 -6.55 -10.77 -12.68
N SER A 350 -7.75 -11.28 -12.53
CA SER A 350 -8.89 -11.03 -13.41
C SER A 350 -9.79 -9.94 -12.83
N HIS A 351 -9.78 -8.72 -13.32
CA HIS A 351 -8.91 -8.13 -14.36
C HIS A 351 -8.36 -6.81 -13.82
N ASN A 352 -8.18 -6.70 -12.50
CA ASN A 352 -7.94 -5.47 -11.75
C ASN A 352 -6.71 -5.62 -10.85
N PRO A 353 -6.06 -4.50 -10.49
CA PRO A 353 -4.98 -4.51 -9.50
C PRO A 353 -5.45 -5.11 -8.19
N ARG A 354 -4.67 -6.04 -7.64
CA ARG A 354 -4.90 -6.57 -6.31
C ARG A 354 -4.39 -5.61 -5.24
N HIS A 355 -4.86 -5.83 -4.03
CA HIS A 355 -4.36 -5.16 -2.83
C HIS A 355 -2.84 -5.38 -2.65
N LEU A 356 -2.14 -4.40 -2.07
CA LEU A 356 -0.67 -4.47 -1.86
C LEU A 356 -0.26 -5.69 -1.03
N SER A 357 -1.02 -6.07 0.01
CA SER A 357 -0.74 -7.27 0.79
C SER A 357 -0.91 -8.55 -0.03
N GLY A 358 -1.83 -8.56 -1.01
CA GLY A 358 -1.96 -9.65 -1.99
C GLY A 358 -0.70 -9.80 -2.84
N TRP A 359 -0.12 -8.71 -3.31
CA TRP A 359 1.14 -8.71 -4.04
C TRP A 359 2.32 -9.20 -3.21
N SER A 360 2.42 -8.73 -1.96
CA SER A 360 3.46 -9.17 -1.02
C SER A 360 3.34 -10.67 -0.72
N SER A 361 2.12 -11.19 -0.61
CA SER A 361 1.86 -12.61 -0.42
C SER A 361 2.23 -13.42 -1.65
N VAL A 362 1.81 -13.02 -2.85
CA VAL A 362 2.16 -13.69 -4.12
C VAL A 362 3.69 -13.79 -4.25
N THR A 363 4.41 -12.72 -3.99
CA THR A 363 5.87 -12.69 -4.06
C THR A 363 6.52 -13.61 -3.02
N ARG A 364 6.00 -13.62 -1.78
CA ARG A 364 6.48 -14.47 -0.68
C ARG A 364 6.20 -15.96 -0.92
N TRP A 365 5.08 -16.28 -1.55
CA TRP A 365 4.70 -17.67 -1.87
C TRP A 365 5.29 -18.16 -3.20
N ALA A 366 6.21 -17.39 -3.80
CA ALA A 366 6.89 -17.76 -5.04
C ALA A 366 5.92 -18.07 -6.19
N LEU A 367 4.88 -17.24 -6.34
CA LEU A 367 3.96 -17.32 -7.46
C LEU A 367 4.23 -16.17 -8.44
N SER A 368 4.26 -16.48 -9.73
CA SER A 368 4.27 -15.45 -10.77
C SER A 368 2.89 -14.82 -10.88
N SER A 369 2.80 -13.52 -10.99
CA SER A 369 1.52 -12.84 -11.13
C SER A 369 1.43 -12.03 -12.40
N TRP A 370 0.27 -12.11 -13.07
CA TRP A 370 -0.01 -11.52 -14.37
C TRP A 370 -1.20 -10.57 -14.26
N MET A 371 -1.01 -9.33 -14.68
CA MET A 371 -2.09 -8.35 -14.76
C MET A 371 -2.33 -7.92 -16.21
N LYS A 372 -3.59 -7.93 -16.64
CA LYS A 372 -4.00 -7.41 -17.94
C LYS A 372 -4.34 -5.93 -17.78
N ARG A 373 -3.61 -5.05 -18.45
CA ARG A 373 -3.99 -3.64 -18.57
C ARG A 373 -4.95 -3.48 -19.74
N LEU A 374 -6.19 -3.08 -19.46
CA LEU A 374 -7.13 -2.63 -20.48
C LEU A 374 -6.86 -1.14 -20.75
N ILE A 375 -6.28 -0.83 -21.88
CA ILE A 375 -6.30 0.54 -22.42
C ILE A 375 -7.57 0.65 -23.24
N CYS A 376 -8.58 1.33 -22.71
CA CYS A 376 -9.81 1.64 -23.42
C CYS A 376 -9.58 2.91 -24.23
N GLY A 377 -9.17 2.76 -25.49
CA GLY A 377 -9.18 3.82 -26.49
C GLY A 377 -10.25 3.56 -27.53
N ARG A 378 -10.90 4.62 -28.05
CA ARG A 378 -12.03 4.54 -29.00
C ARG A 378 -11.73 3.85 -30.34
N LYS A 379 -10.48 3.53 -30.64
CA LYS A 379 -10.06 2.78 -31.85
C LYS A 379 -8.92 1.84 -31.51
N ARG A 380 -9.21 0.53 -31.51
CA ARG A 380 -8.36 -0.65 -31.31
C ARG A 380 -8.16 -1.08 -29.84
N LYS A 381 -8.69 -2.26 -29.55
CA LYS A 381 -8.36 -3.04 -28.35
C LYS A 381 -6.94 -3.59 -28.46
N THR A 382 -5.95 -2.81 -28.09
CA THR A 382 -4.61 -3.34 -27.91
C THR A 382 -4.52 -3.94 -26.53
N ILE A 383 -4.51 -5.26 -26.45
CA ILE A 383 -4.31 -6.00 -25.22
C ILE A 383 -2.80 -6.01 -24.93
N LEU A 384 -2.33 -5.08 -24.12
CA LEU A 384 -0.98 -5.14 -23.58
C LEU A 384 -1.01 -6.01 -22.32
N THR A 385 -0.54 -7.23 -22.40
CA THR A 385 -0.36 -8.10 -21.24
C THR A 385 0.91 -7.66 -20.53
N ILE A 386 0.78 -6.89 -19.44
CA ILE A 386 1.93 -6.58 -18.57
C ILE A 386 2.06 -7.71 -17.58
N ILE A 387 3.16 -8.40 -17.67
CA ILE A 387 3.54 -9.46 -16.74
C ILE A 387 4.20 -8.79 -15.55
N CYS A 388 3.48 -8.75 -14.45
CA CYS A 388 4.05 -8.35 -13.17
C CYS A 388 4.52 -9.59 -12.43
N ILE A 389 5.71 -10.07 -12.74
CA ILE A 389 6.35 -11.11 -11.93
C ILE A 389 6.89 -10.43 -10.68
N GLY A 390 6.11 -10.49 -9.60
CA GLY A 390 6.50 -10.00 -8.26
C GLY A 390 7.27 -8.68 -8.30
N ILE A 391 6.61 -7.57 -8.60
CA ILE A 391 7.26 -6.26 -8.61
C ILE A 391 7.26 -5.69 -7.19
N SER A 392 8.40 -5.20 -6.77
CA SER A 392 8.51 -4.26 -5.68
C SER A 392 7.57 -3.07 -5.90
N GLY A 393 6.69 -2.91 -4.99
CA GLY A 393 5.70 -1.91 -4.71
C GLY A 393 5.68 -0.57 -5.41
N THR A 394 5.65 -0.50 -6.73
CA THR A 394 5.25 0.76 -7.36
C THR A 394 4.51 0.49 -8.67
N ILE A 395 3.18 0.58 -8.61
CA ILE A 395 2.37 0.71 -9.82
C ILE A 395 2.47 2.19 -10.22
N LYS A 396 3.29 2.50 -11.23
CA LYS A 396 3.15 3.79 -11.91
C LYS A 396 1.80 3.77 -12.63
N THR A 397 0.82 4.49 -12.10
CA THR A 397 -0.40 4.83 -12.83
C THR A 397 -0.05 5.94 -13.80
N TRP A 398 -0.12 5.67 -15.10
CA TRP A 398 -0.12 6.66 -16.17
C TRP A 398 -1.56 7.06 -16.48
#